data_d815c15113a1edb6f0cd22522a15ba4b
#
_entry.id   d815c15113a1edb6f0cd22522a15ba4b
#
_cell.length_a   1.000
_cell.length_b   1.000
_cell.length_c   1.000
_cell.angle_alpha   90.00
_cell.angle_beta   90.00
_cell.angle_gamma   90.00
#
_symmetry.space_group_name_H-M   'P 1'
#
loop_
_entity.id
_entity.type
_entity.pdbx_description
1 polymer ?
#
loop_
_entity_poly.entity_id
_entity_poly.type
_entity_poly.pdbx_seq_one_letter_code
_entity_poly.pdbx_strand_id
1 'polypeptide(L)'
;MTQKPMIVLTGPTAVGKTALSIELAKKINGAIISADSMQVYKYMDIGSAKVTVDEMDGIKHYLIDELEPSDEFNVFIFKDMAKKALNEIYEAGKIPIIVGGTGFYIQALLYDIDFTKQDVDEAYRKSLYDFANEHGNHALHEKLKNIDPASYESIHENNVKRVIRAIEYYHTCHEPISKHNETERAKQSPYNFAYFVLDDVRQRLYERIDKRVDIMVSNGLVDEVKKLKAMGCTSDMVSMKGIGYKEILAYLDGEYSLDEAVDKVKLESRRFAKRQLTWFRREKDTIWIEKNEYSYDNNKILNKIQEILAEKRIIIC
;
A
#
# COMPACT_ATOMS: atom_id res chain seq x y z
N MET A 1 -12.89 19.56 20.40
CA MET A 1 -11.68 18.75 20.66
C MET A 1 -10.67 19.06 19.57
N THR A 2 -9.41 19.33 19.91
CA THR A 2 -8.35 19.52 18.92
C THR A 2 -8.09 18.21 18.21
N GLN A 3 -8.04 18.24 16.87
CA GLN A 3 -7.71 17.07 16.08
C GLN A 3 -6.30 16.57 16.41
N LYS A 4 -6.12 15.25 16.54
CA LYS A 4 -4.82 14.62 16.79
C LYS A 4 -3.88 14.80 15.58
N PRO A 5 -2.59 15.11 15.78
CA PRO A 5 -1.65 15.31 14.67
C PRO A 5 -1.33 13.98 13.98
N MET A 6 -1.18 14.00 12.65
CA MET A 6 -0.74 12.86 11.85
C MET A 6 0.09 13.33 10.66
N ILE A 7 1.16 12.62 10.35
CA ILE A 7 1.99 12.88 9.18
C ILE A 7 1.89 11.68 8.23
N VAL A 8 1.69 11.94 6.95
CA VAL A 8 1.78 10.94 5.89
C VAL A 8 2.98 11.28 5.02
N LEU A 9 3.91 10.34 4.87
CA LEU A 9 5.06 10.45 3.99
C LEU A 9 5.05 9.29 3.00
N THR A 10 4.62 9.56 1.80
CA THR A 10 4.41 8.59 0.74
C THR A 10 5.16 8.93 -0.54
N GLY A 11 4.95 8.12 -1.57
CA GLY A 11 5.54 8.26 -2.90
C GLY A 11 5.79 6.89 -3.53
N PRO A 12 6.28 6.82 -4.77
CA PRO A 12 6.53 5.57 -5.46
C PRO A 12 7.61 4.73 -4.76
N THR A 13 7.65 3.43 -5.10
CA THR A 13 8.75 2.57 -4.66
C THR A 13 10.09 3.13 -5.12
N ALA A 14 11.14 2.89 -4.36
CA ALA A 14 12.52 3.36 -4.60
C ALA A 14 12.74 4.89 -4.56
N VAL A 15 11.74 5.73 -4.21
CA VAL A 15 11.92 7.20 -4.13
C VAL A 15 12.76 7.65 -2.92
N GLY A 16 12.90 6.81 -1.88
CA GLY A 16 13.72 7.08 -0.70
C GLY A 16 12.93 7.50 0.54
N LYS A 17 11.70 7.04 0.69
CA LYS A 17 10.83 7.30 1.85
C LYS A 17 11.46 6.90 3.19
N THR A 18 12.02 5.69 3.26
CA THR A 18 12.50 5.07 4.51
C THR A 18 13.55 5.96 5.21
N ALA A 19 14.64 6.29 4.55
CA ALA A 19 15.67 7.12 5.16
C ALA A 19 15.13 8.50 5.61
N LEU A 20 14.30 9.14 4.76
CA LEU A 20 13.75 10.44 5.07
C LEU A 20 12.77 10.38 6.26
N SER A 21 11.96 9.31 6.37
CA SER A 21 11.00 9.15 7.48
C SER A 21 11.69 8.92 8.83
N ILE A 22 12.79 8.19 8.84
CA ILE A 22 13.58 7.95 10.05
C ILE A 22 14.20 9.25 10.56
N GLU A 23 14.84 10.01 9.67
CA GLU A 23 15.41 11.30 10.02
C GLU A 23 14.34 12.31 10.48
N LEU A 24 13.16 12.30 9.84
CA LEU A 24 12.04 13.11 10.29
C LEU A 24 11.58 12.68 11.69
N ALA A 25 11.40 11.37 11.92
CA ALA A 25 10.95 10.83 13.20
C ALA A 25 11.88 11.23 14.36
N LYS A 26 13.20 11.21 14.14
CA LYS A 26 14.18 11.68 15.13
C LYS A 26 13.98 13.15 15.48
N LYS A 27 13.76 14.00 14.48
CA LYS A 27 13.63 15.47 14.66
C LYS A 27 12.36 15.88 15.39
N ILE A 28 11.28 15.11 15.27
CA ILE A 28 9.95 15.52 15.79
C ILE A 28 9.43 14.60 16.89
N ASN A 29 10.26 13.77 17.49
CA ASN A 29 9.83 12.73 18.44
C ASN A 29 8.70 11.86 17.87
N GLY A 30 8.90 11.35 16.64
CA GLY A 30 7.91 10.56 15.93
C GLY A 30 8.07 9.06 16.15
N ALA A 31 7.06 8.29 15.66
CA ALA A 31 7.12 6.87 15.45
C ALA A 31 6.47 6.52 14.10
N ILE A 32 6.90 5.44 13.48
CA ILE A 32 6.53 5.11 12.11
C ILE A 32 5.50 3.97 12.10
N ILE A 33 4.46 4.12 11.28
CA ILE A 33 3.52 3.06 10.93
C ILE A 33 3.72 2.73 9.45
N SER A 34 4.11 1.49 9.13
CA SER A 34 4.26 1.06 7.75
C SER A 34 2.90 0.88 7.07
N ALA A 35 2.67 1.63 5.99
CA ALA A 35 1.54 1.45 5.08
C ALA A 35 1.98 0.71 3.80
N ASP A 36 2.71 -0.37 3.99
CA ASP A 36 3.11 -1.31 2.94
C ASP A 36 2.39 -2.64 3.13
N SER A 37 1.92 -3.25 2.05
CA SER A 37 1.14 -4.47 2.10
C SER A 37 1.99 -5.75 2.25
N MET A 38 3.32 -5.64 2.15
CA MET A 38 4.22 -6.79 2.19
C MET A 38 5.13 -6.80 3.42
N GLN A 39 5.56 -5.63 3.92
CA GLN A 39 6.49 -5.54 5.05
C GLN A 39 5.92 -6.05 6.39
N VAL A 40 4.61 -6.23 6.48
CA VAL A 40 3.93 -6.78 7.65
C VAL A 40 4.24 -8.28 7.85
N TYR A 41 4.60 -8.98 6.79
CA TYR A 41 4.85 -10.42 6.83
C TYR A 41 6.27 -10.74 7.30
N LYS A 42 6.40 -11.68 8.22
CA LYS A 42 7.69 -12.25 8.64
C LYS A 42 8.36 -12.99 7.48
N TYR A 43 9.68 -13.07 7.53
CA TYR A 43 10.52 -13.81 6.56
C TYR A 43 10.48 -13.27 5.13
N MET A 44 9.80 -12.16 4.90
CA MET A 44 9.69 -11.49 3.61
C MET A 44 10.47 -10.17 3.65
N ASP A 45 11.80 -10.25 3.68
CA ASP A 45 12.67 -9.12 4.01
C ASP A 45 13.26 -8.47 2.76
N ILE A 46 13.86 -9.29 1.89
CA ILE A 46 14.57 -8.82 0.71
C ILE A 46 13.58 -8.34 -0.35
N GLY A 47 12.60 -9.18 -0.73
CA GLY A 47 11.65 -8.85 -1.78
C GLY A 47 10.71 -7.70 -1.44
N SER A 48 10.39 -7.51 -0.17
CA SER A 48 9.61 -6.35 0.31
C SER A 48 10.47 -5.10 0.54
N ALA A 49 11.80 -5.24 0.47
CA ALA A 49 12.78 -4.24 0.91
C ALA A 49 12.45 -3.69 2.29
N LYS A 50 12.21 -4.59 3.22
CA LYS A 50 11.90 -4.29 4.61
C LYS A 50 13.05 -3.51 5.24
N VAL A 51 12.71 -2.53 6.04
CA VAL A 51 13.69 -1.78 6.84
C VAL A 51 14.31 -2.70 7.88
N THR A 52 15.62 -2.73 7.95
CA THR A 52 16.35 -3.54 8.96
C THR A 52 16.37 -2.84 10.31
N VAL A 53 16.64 -3.58 11.38
CA VAL A 53 16.75 -3.02 12.75
C VAL A 53 17.82 -1.94 12.81
N ASP A 54 18.96 -2.14 12.13
CA ASP A 54 20.04 -1.15 12.06
C ASP A 54 19.58 0.12 11.32
N GLU A 55 18.83 -0.03 10.21
CA GLU A 55 18.28 1.11 9.47
C GLU A 55 17.20 1.86 10.26
N MET A 56 16.44 1.18 11.13
CA MET A 56 15.44 1.81 12.00
C MET A 56 16.05 2.82 12.96
N ASP A 57 17.32 2.66 13.30
CA ASP A 57 18.14 3.61 14.09
C ASP A 57 17.44 4.10 15.38
N GLY A 58 16.87 3.15 16.11
CA GLY A 58 16.15 3.38 17.36
C GLY A 58 14.72 3.92 17.23
N ILE A 59 14.24 4.21 16.02
CA ILE A 59 12.86 4.63 15.78
C ILE A 59 11.92 3.42 15.80
N LYS A 60 10.88 3.48 16.63
CA LYS A 60 9.87 2.42 16.67
C LYS A 60 9.07 2.40 15.38
N HIS A 61 9.03 1.24 14.74
CA HIS A 61 8.20 0.96 13.57
C HIS A 61 7.09 -0.02 13.96
N TYR A 62 5.91 0.19 13.43
CA TYR A 62 4.72 -0.65 13.60
C TYR A 62 4.30 -1.24 12.26
N LEU A 63 3.61 -2.34 12.29
CA LEU A 63 3.15 -3.09 11.11
C LEU A 63 4.33 -3.61 10.25
N ILE A 64 5.36 -4.08 10.92
CA ILE A 64 6.51 -4.76 10.32
C ILE A 64 6.72 -6.06 11.09
N ASP A 65 6.87 -7.19 10.38
CA ASP A 65 7.09 -8.53 10.97
C ASP A 65 6.01 -8.99 11.97
N GLU A 66 4.76 -8.62 11.75
CA GLU A 66 3.69 -8.93 12.69
C GLU A 66 2.88 -10.18 12.29
N LEU A 67 2.81 -10.52 11.00
CA LEU A 67 1.99 -11.60 10.46
C LEU A 67 2.84 -12.72 9.87
N GLU A 68 2.32 -13.95 9.95
CA GLU A 68 2.92 -15.07 9.21
C GLU A 68 2.54 -14.96 7.71
N PRO A 69 3.36 -15.52 6.78
CA PRO A 69 3.04 -15.48 5.35
C PRO A 69 1.72 -16.13 4.96
N SER A 70 1.20 -17.04 5.80
CA SER A 70 -0.10 -17.69 5.62
C SER A 70 -1.28 -16.83 6.04
N ASP A 71 -1.05 -15.78 6.83
CA ASP A 71 -2.12 -14.93 7.34
C ASP A 71 -2.70 -14.04 6.24
N GLU A 72 -4.00 -13.79 6.33
CA GLU A 72 -4.62 -12.79 5.47
C GLU A 72 -4.26 -11.39 5.91
N PHE A 73 -3.94 -10.54 4.94
CA PHE A 73 -3.76 -9.12 5.17
C PHE A 73 -4.51 -8.31 4.12
N ASN A 74 -5.40 -7.47 4.58
CA ASN A 74 -6.24 -6.61 3.75
C ASN A 74 -6.40 -5.24 4.41
N VAL A 75 -7.11 -4.33 3.76
CA VAL A 75 -7.30 -2.96 4.25
C VAL A 75 -8.02 -2.88 5.59
N PHE A 76 -8.92 -3.82 5.87
CA PHE A 76 -9.64 -3.87 7.14
C PHE A 76 -8.70 -4.23 8.29
N ILE A 77 -7.89 -5.29 8.13
CA ILE A 77 -6.89 -5.73 9.10
C ILE A 77 -5.83 -4.63 9.29
N PHE A 78 -5.34 -4.05 8.18
CA PHE A 78 -4.43 -2.91 8.24
C PHE A 78 -4.97 -1.78 9.11
N LYS A 79 -6.22 -1.35 8.86
CA LYS A 79 -6.84 -0.23 9.59
C LYS A 79 -6.96 -0.52 11.08
N ASP A 80 -7.35 -1.74 11.46
CA ASP A 80 -7.46 -2.14 12.87
C ASP A 80 -6.08 -2.11 13.56
N MET A 81 -5.07 -2.73 12.96
CA MET A 81 -3.69 -2.73 13.48
C MET A 81 -3.12 -1.31 13.55
N ALA A 82 -3.31 -0.51 12.50
CA ALA A 82 -2.83 0.87 12.47
C ALA A 82 -3.51 1.75 13.52
N LYS A 83 -4.81 1.57 13.81
CA LYS A 83 -5.51 2.27 14.89
C LYS A 83 -4.95 1.91 16.27
N LYS A 84 -4.61 0.66 16.52
CA LYS A 84 -3.95 0.22 17.76
C LYS A 84 -2.58 0.90 17.88
N ALA A 85 -1.77 0.87 16.82
CA ALA A 85 -0.48 1.55 16.79
C ALA A 85 -0.60 3.07 17.02
N LEU A 86 -1.59 3.74 16.41
CA LEU A 86 -1.85 5.16 16.63
C LEU A 86 -2.13 5.47 18.11
N ASN A 87 -2.93 4.66 18.79
CA ASN A 87 -3.23 4.86 20.20
C ASN A 87 -1.96 4.75 21.05
N GLU A 88 -1.14 3.72 20.86
CA GLU A 88 0.13 3.56 21.56
C GLU A 88 1.08 4.74 21.31
N ILE A 89 1.16 5.23 20.06
CA ILE A 89 2.02 6.37 19.70
C ILE A 89 1.55 7.64 20.42
N TYR A 90 0.25 7.92 20.42
CA TYR A 90 -0.29 9.09 21.12
C TYR A 90 -0.15 8.99 22.63
N GLU A 91 -0.37 7.80 23.23
CA GLU A 91 -0.16 7.55 24.67
C GLU A 91 1.31 7.77 25.08
N ALA A 92 2.25 7.45 24.18
CA ALA A 92 3.67 7.70 24.38
C ALA A 92 4.08 9.18 24.14
N GLY A 93 3.13 10.08 23.85
CA GLY A 93 3.40 11.49 23.55
C GLY A 93 4.18 11.71 22.26
N LYS A 94 4.07 10.79 21.30
CA LYS A 94 4.78 10.84 20.03
C LYS A 94 3.85 11.22 18.86
N ILE A 95 4.45 11.64 17.75
CA ILE A 95 3.73 11.98 16.52
C ILE A 95 3.79 10.79 15.56
N PRO A 96 2.65 10.24 15.10
CA PRO A 96 2.64 9.16 14.13
C PRO A 96 3.01 9.65 12.72
N ILE A 97 3.89 8.89 12.06
CA ILE A 97 4.27 9.09 10.68
C ILE A 97 3.86 7.84 9.90
N ILE A 98 2.87 7.96 9.04
CA ILE A 98 2.42 6.89 8.16
C ILE A 98 3.33 6.86 6.94
N VAL A 99 4.07 5.77 6.76
CA VAL A 99 5.08 5.64 5.69
C VAL A 99 4.77 4.45 4.82
N GLY A 100 4.59 4.66 3.53
CA GLY A 100 4.35 3.54 2.63
C GLY A 100 3.95 3.95 1.22
N GLY A 101 3.63 2.94 0.41
CA GLY A 101 3.24 3.12 -0.98
C GLY A 101 1.83 2.64 -1.30
N THR A 102 1.12 2.07 -0.32
CA THR A 102 -0.23 1.54 -0.51
C THR A 102 -1.26 2.63 -0.25
N GLY A 103 -1.52 3.46 -1.26
CA GLY A 103 -2.37 4.65 -1.15
C GLY A 103 -3.77 4.34 -0.61
N PHE A 104 -4.35 3.18 -0.95
CA PHE A 104 -5.65 2.78 -0.43
C PHE A 104 -5.64 2.54 1.09
N TYR A 105 -4.55 2.00 1.64
CA TYR A 105 -4.39 1.83 3.09
C TYR A 105 -4.28 3.18 3.80
N ILE A 106 -3.48 4.08 3.22
CA ILE A 106 -3.33 5.46 3.74
C ILE A 106 -4.68 6.17 3.76
N GLN A 107 -5.42 6.13 2.67
CA GLN A 107 -6.75 6.73 2.55
C GLN A 107 -7.73 6.15 3.58
N ALA A 108 -7.74 4.83 3.74
CA ALA A 108 -8.59 4.12 4.68
C ALA A 108 -8.38 4.57 6.14
N LEU A 109 -7.12 4.78 6.53
CA LEU A 109 -6.75 5.23 7.87
C LEU A 109 -7.03 6.72 8.04
N LEU A 110 -6.60 7.54 7.07
CA LEU A 110 -6.65 9.00 7.13
C LEU A 110 -8.07 9.56 7.22
N TYR A 111 -9.01 8.95 6.48
CA TYR A 111 -10.41 9.37 6.45
C TYR A 111 -11.32 8.47 7.28
N ASP A 112 -10.76 7.54 8.02
CA ASP A 112 -11.48 6.56 8.83
C ASP A 112 -12.59 5.84 8.06
N ILE A 113 -12.28 5.43 6.81
CA ILE A 113 -13.24 4.80 5.91
C ILE A 113 -13.85 3.56 6.60
N ASP A 114 -15.17 3.49 6.60
CA ASP A 114 -15.86 2.34 7.14
C ASP A 114 -15.91 1.21 6.10
N PHE A 115 -15.18 0.14 6.42
CA PHE A 115 -15.30 -1.11 5.68
C PHE A 115 -16.28 -1.99 6.46
N THR A 116 -17.54 -1.91 6.11
CA THR A 116 -18.55 -2.79 6.69
C THR A 116 -18.02 -4.23 6.70
N LYS A 117 -17.93 -4.85 7.88
CA LYS A 117 -17.72 -6.29 8.00
C LYS A 117 -18.87 -6.96 7.25
N GLN A 118 -18.62 -7.29 6.01
CA GLN A 118 -19.52 -8.16 5.28
C GLN A 118 -19.01 -9.57 5.54
N ASP A 119 -19.84 -10.39 6.15
CA ASP A 119 -19.63 -11.82 6.09
C ASP A 119 -19.59 -12.17 4.60
N VAL A 120 -18.42 -12.61 4.16
CA VAL A 120 -18.22 -12.94 2.75
C VAL A 120 -19.00 -14.24 2.50
N ASP A 121 -20.02 -14.17 1.68
CA ASP A 121 -20.68 -15.38 1.18
C ASP A 121 -19.81 -16.01 0.10
N GLU A 122 -18.90 -16.90 0.55
CA GLU A 122 -17.97 -17.59 -0.34
C GLU A 122 -18.69 -18.44 -1.41
N ALA A 123 -19.88 -18.98 -1.09
CA ALA A 123 -20.66 -19.73 -2.04
C ALA A 123 -21.23 -18.82 -3.15
N TYR A 124 -21.74 -17.65 -2.76
CA TYR A 124 -22.20 -16.65 -3.70
C TYR A 124 -21.06 -16.09 -4.55
N ARG A 125 -19.94 -15.77 -3.95
CA ARG A 125 -18.73 -15.32 -4.66
C ARG A 125 -18.28 -16.33 -5.69
N LYS A 126 -18.21 -17.61 -5.31
CA LYS A 126 -17.86 -18.69 -6.23
C LYS A 126 -18.85 -18.78 -7.38
N SER A 127 -20.16 -18.71 -7.13
CA SER A 127 -21.16 -18.73 -8.17
C SER A 127 -21.01 -17.61 -9.20
N LEU A 128 -20.56 -16.42 -8.78
CA LEU A 128 -20.27 -15.29 -9.67
C LEU A 128 -19.02 -15.53 -10.53
N TYR A 129 -17.98 -16.16 -9.97
CA TYR A 129 -16.82 -16.58 -10.76
C TYR A 129 -17.19 -17.68 -11.78
N ASP A 130 -17.95 -18.68 -11.35
CA ASP A 130 -18.44 -19.75 -12.22
C ASP A 130 -19.30 -19.19 -13.35
N PHE A 131 -20.18 -18.22 -13.04
CA PHE A 131 -20.98 -17.51 -14.05
C PHE A 131 -20.09 -16.74 -15.05
N ALA A 132 -19.04 -16.06 -14.58
CA ALA A 132 -18.12 -15.35 -15.47
C ALA A 132 -17.35 -16.31 -16.40
N ASN A 133 -16.96 -17.47 -15.88
CA ASN A 133 -16.26 -18.51 -16.66
C ASN A 133 -17.18 -19.13 -17.73
N GLU A 134 -18.46 -19.33 -17.44
CA GLU A 134 -19.42 -19.97 -18.34
C GLU A 134 -19.98 -18.99 -19.40
N HIS A 135 -20.31 -17.74 -18.98
CA HIS A 135 -21.01 -16.78 -19.82
C HIS A 135 -20.16 -15.58 -20.27
N GLY A 136 -18.92 -15.51 -19.79
CA GLY A 136 -17.98 -14.41 -20.09
C GLY A 136 -18.10 -13.20 -19.18
N ASN A 137 -17.01 -12.40 -19.16
CA ASN A 137 -16.90 -11.21 -18.30
C ASN A 137 -17.96 -10.15 -18.62
N HIS A 138 -18.32 -10.01 -19.89
CA HIS A 138 -19.34 -9.05 -20.33
C HIS A 138 -20.72 -9.37 -19.71
N ALA A 139 -21.13 -10.64 -19.74
CA ALA A 139 -22.41 -11.05 -19.15
C ALA A 139 -22.46 -10.84 -17.62
N LEU A 140 -21.34 -11.06 -16.93
CA LEU A 140 -21.22 -10.74 -15.50
C LEU A 140 -21.33 -9.22 -15.26
N HIS A 141 -20.66 -8.41 -16.09
CA HIS A 141 -20.67 -6.96 -15.98
C HIS A 141 -22.05 -6.35 -16.21
N GLU A 142 -22.83 -6.88 -17.16
CA GLU A 142 -24.21 -6.46 -17.43
C GLU A 142 -25.12 -6.56 -16.19
N LYS A 143 -24.82 -7.46 -15.23
CA LYS A 143 -25.56 -7.53 -13.97
C LYS A 143 -25.48 -6.23 -13.14
N LEU A 144 -24.41 -5.45 -13.29
CA LEU A 144 -24.26 -4.16 -12.59
C LEU A 144 -25.22 -3.09 -13.13
N LYS A 145 -25.64 -3.19 -14.38
CA LYS A 145 -26.41 -2.14 -15.05
C LYS A 145 -27.67 -1.70 -14.28
N ASN A 146 -28.35 -2.67 -13.65
CA ASN A 146 -29.59 -2.41 -12.94
C ASN A 146 -29.38 -2.20 -11.43
N ILE A 147 -28.28 -2.68 -10.85
CA ILE A 147 -28.05 -2.64 -9.39
C ILE A 147 -27.10 -1.51 -8.98
N ASP A 148 -26.14 -1.15 -9.86
CA ASP A 148 -25.17 -0.09 -9.63
C ASP A 148 -24.71 0.51 -10.97
N PRO A 149 -25.52 1.37 -11.62
CA PRO A 149 -25.18 1.98 -12.91
C PRO A 149 -23.84 2.74 -12.91
N ALA A 150 -23.51 3.41 -11.80
CA ALA A 150 -22.25 4.16 -11.69
C ALA A 150 -21.03 3.23 -11.65
N SER A 151 -21.15 2.07 -10.99
CA SER A 151 -20.12 1.01 -11.06
C SER A 151 -20.07 0.37 -12.45
N TYR A 152 -21.20 0.19 -13.11
CA TYR A 152 -21.24 -0.30 -14.49
C TYR A 152 -20.42 0.59 -15.45
N GLU A 153 -20.56 1.90 -15.37
CA GLU A 153 -19.81 2.84 -16.22
C GLU A 153 -18.33 2.94 -15.84
N SER A 154 -18.00 2.83 -14.55
CA SER A 154 -16.64 3.09 -14.05
C SER A 154 -15.74 1.86 -13.96
N ILE A 155 -16.29 0.65 -13.92
CA ILE A 155 -15.55 -0.61 -13.82
C ILE A 155 -15.52 -1.29 -15.18
N HIS A 156 -14.31 -1.50 -15.71
CA HIS A 156 -14.16 -2.25 -16.95
C HIS A 156 -14.53 -3.73 -16.76
N GLU A 157 -15.24 -4.33 -17.74
CA GLU A 157 -15.74 -5.73 -17.68
C GLU A 157 -14.64 -6.76 -17.36
N ASN A 158 -13.42 -6.54 -17.83
CA ASN A 158 -12.28 -7.41 -17.54
C ASN A 158 -11.74 -7.28 -16.10
N ASN A 159 -12.27 -6.35 -15.32
CA ASN A 159 -11.95 -6.25 -13.89
C ASN A 159 -12.93 -7.09 -13.05
N VAL A 160 -12.97 -8.38 -13.35
CA VAL A 160 -13.92 -9.35 -12.77
C VAL A 160 -14.00 -9.25 -11.25
N LYS A 161 -12.86 -9.10 -10.57
CA LYS A 161 -12.83 -8.97 -9.10
C LYS A 161 -13.61 -7.75 -8.60
N ARG A 162 -13.51 -6.60 -9.28
CA ARG A 162 -14.26 -5.40 -8.90
C ARG A 162 -15.73 -5.51 -9.25
N VAL A 163 -16.04 -6.12 -10.38
CA VAL A 163 -17.43 -6.40 -10.78
C VAL A 163 -18.10 -7.29 -9.73
N ILE A 164 -17.47 -8.42 -9.39
CA ILE A 164 -17.97 -9.33 -8.35
C ILE A 164 -18.14 -8.59 -7.03
N ARG A 165 -17.15 -7.81 -6.59
CA ARG A 165 -17.24 -7.05 -5.32
C ARG A 165 -18.43 -6.10 -5.28
N ALA A 166 -18.74 -5.44 -6.40
CA ALA A 166 -19.88 -4.53 -6.47
C ALA A 166 -21.22 -5.30 -6.40
N ILE A 167 -21.30 -6.45 -7.05
CA ILE A 167 -22.50 -7.33 -7.00
C ILE A 167 -22.68 -7.90 -5.60
N GLU A 168 -21.63 -8.40 -4.96
CA GLU A 168 -21.68 -8.92 -3.57
C GLU A 168 -22.11 -7.84 -2.59
N TYR A 169 -21.57 -6.64 -2.74
CA TYR A 169 -21.94 -5.52 -1.87
C TYR A 169 -23.45 -5.24 -1.95
N TYR A 170 -23.98 -5.17 -3.17
CA TYR A 170 -25.42 -4.97 -3.35
C TYR A 170 -26.23 -6.13 -2.81
N HIS A 171 -25.78 -7.37 -2.99
CA HIS A 171 -26.45 -8.57 -2.47
C HIS A 171 -26.60 -8.53 -0.94
N THR A 172 -25.56 -8.06 -0.24
CA THR A 172 -25.52 -8.05 1.22
C THR A 172 -26.16 -6.80 1.82
N CYS A 173 -25.90 -5.61 1.23
CA CYS A 173 -26.30 -4.33 1.80
C CYS A 173 -27.57 -3.76 1.17
N HIS A 174 -28.06 -4.30 0.06
CA HIS A 174 -29.17 -3.78 -0.74
C HIS A 174 -28.99 -2.31 -1.17
N GLU A 175 -27.72 -1.86 -1.25
CA GLU A 175 -27.34 -0.53 -1.66
C GLU A 175 -26.16 -0.59 -2.64
N PRO A 176 -26.08 0.29 -3.67
CA PRO A 176 -24.94 0.35 -4.59
C PRO A 176 -23.61 0.66 -3.87
N ILE A 177 -22.55 -0.09 -4.19
CA ILE A 177 -21.21 0.19 -3.64
C ILE A 177 -20.70 1.57 -4.08
N SER A 178 -21.10 2.05 -5.25
CA SER A 178 -20.75 3.39 -5.73
C SER A 178 -21.23 4.48 -4.79
N LYS A 179 -22.45 4.37 -4.26
CA LYS A 179 -23.04 5.33 -3.31
C LYS A 179 -22.30 5.29 -1.97
N HIS A 180 -22.01 4.09 -1.46
CA HIS A 180 -21.18 3.95 -0.26
C HIS A 180 -19.81 4.60 -0.44
N ASN A 181 -19.14 4.31 -1.55
CA ASN A 181 -17.82 4.88 -1.86
C ASN A 181 -17.87 6.42 -1.98
N GLU A 182 -18.93 6.99 -2.52
CA GLU A 182 -19.14 8.43 -2.61
C GLU A 182 -19.26 9.05 -1.21
N THR A 183 -20.10 8.47 -0.35
CA THR A 183 -20.27 8.89 1.04
C THR A 183 -18.93 8.83 1.81
N GLU A 184 -18.20 7.72 1.67
CA GLU A 184 -16.90 7.55 2.33
C GLU A 184 -15.84 8.55 1.83
N ARG A 185 -15.84 8.88 0.54
CA ARG A 185 -14.95 9.89 -0.05
C ARG A 185 -15.27 11.33 0.36
N ALA A 186 -16.51 11.58 0.79
CA ALA A 186 -16.94 12.89 1.28
C ALA A 186 -16.55 13.14 2.75
N LYS A 187 -16.10 12.11 3.47
CA LYS A 187 -15.67 12.23 4.87
C LYS A 187 -14.49 13.19 5.01
N GLN A 188 -14.53 13.98 6.06
CA GLN A 188 -13.39 14.75 6.50
C GLN A 188 -12.51 13.90 7.42
N SER A 189 -11.21 14.14 7.35
CA SER A 189 -10.27 13.45 8.25
C SER A 189 -10.51 13.83 9.71
N PRO A 190 -10.53 12.87 10.64
CA PRO A 190 -10.55 13.16 12.07
C PRO A 190 -9.20 13.67 12.62
N TYR A 191 -8.18 13.74 11.78
CA TYR A 191 -6.82 14.12 12.16
C TYR A 191 -6.45 15.51 11.61
N ASN A 192 -5.62 16.26 12.35
CA ASN A 192 -4.85 17.37 11.81
C ASN A 192 -3.63 16.80 11.10
N PHE A 193 -3.60 16.80 9.77
CA PHE A 193 -2.60 16.06 9.02
C PHE A 193 -1.82 16.89 8.00
N ALA A 194 -0.63 16.42 7.69
CA ALA A 194 0.15 16.81 6.51
C ALA A 194 0.43 15.58 5.65
N TYR A 195 0.10 15.65 4.37
CA TYR A 195 0.22 14.53 3.43
C TYR A 195 1.27 14.82 2.37
N PHE A 196 2.50 14.36 2.61
CA PHE A 196 3.63 14.55 1.71
C PHE A 196 3.73 13.41 0.72
N VAL A 197 3.90 13.75 -0.55
CA VAL A 197 4.18 12.81 -1.65
C VAL A 197 5.56 13.12 -2.20
N LEU A 198 6.53 12.25 -1.96
CA LEU A 198 7.84 12.34 -2.61
C LEU A 198 7.73 11.89 -4.05
N ASP A 199 8.29 12.67 -4.98
CA ASP A 199 8.44 12.28 -6.37
C ASP A 199 9.88 12.54 -6.87
N ASP A 200 10.21 11.97 -8.01
CA ASP A 200 11.52 12.11 -8.64
C ASP A 200 11.36 12.10 -10.16
N VAL A 201 12.36 12.61 -10.86
CA VAL A 201 12.42 12.53 -12.32
C VAL A 201 12.26 11.07 -12.76
N ARG A 202 11.31 10.83 -13.67
CA ARG A 202 10.88 9.48 -14.05
C ARG A 202 12.02 8.56 -14.48
N GLN A 203 12.99 9.06 -15.25
CA GLN A 203 14.11 8.27 -15.69
C GLN A 203 14.95 7.79 -14.49
N ARG A 204 15.31 8.72 -13.59
CA ARG A 204 16.06 8.42 -12.37
C ARG A 204 15.32 7.44 -11.45
N LEU A 205 14.00 7.61 -11.31
CA LEU A 205 13.19 6.68 -10.53
C LEU A 205 13.25 5.25 -11.09
N TYR A 206 13.16 5.10 -12.40
CA TYR A 206 13.23 3.79 -13.05
C TYR A 206 14.61 3.14 -12.93
N GLU A 207 15.69 3.91 -13.10
CA GLU A 207 17.05 3.43 -12.87
C GLU A 207 17.24 2.94 -11.42
N ARG A 208 16.69 3.66 -10.44
CA ARG A 208 16.72 3.26 -9.03
C ARG A 208 15.91 2.01 -8.76
N ILE A 209 14.76 1.85 -9.41
CA ILE A 209 13.92 0.65 -9.32
C ILE A 209 14.71 -0.55 -9.85
N ASP A 210 15.26 -0.45 -11.04
CA ASP A 210 15.98 -1.54 -11.68
C ASP A 210 17.22 -1.95 -10.87
N LYS A 211 18.03 -0.97 -10.44
CA LYS A 211 19.17 -1.21 -9.54
C LYS A 211 18.77 -1.87 -8.21
N ARG A 212 17.62 -1.48 -7.64
CA ARG A 212 17.11 -2.09 -6.41
C ARG A 212 16.77 -3.55 -6.61
N VAL A 213 16.17 -3.92 -7.74
CA VAL A 213 15.88 -5.31 -8.07
C VAL A 213 17.17 -6.12 -8.22
N ASP A 214 18.20 -5.56 -8.89
CA ASP A 214 19.51 -6.24 -9.01
C ASP A 214 20.15 -6.48 -7.62
N ILE A 215 20.06 -5.50 -6.72
CA ILE A 215 20.52 -5.64 -5.33
C ILE A 215 19.71 -6.70 -4.58
N MET A 216 18.40 -6.76 -4.73
CA MET A 216 17.57 -7.79 -4.10
C MET A 216 18.00 -9.19 -4.55
N VAL A 217 18.23 -9.39 -5.84
CA VAL A 217 18.69 -10.67 -6.38
C VAL A 217 20.06 -11.03 -5.83
N SER A 218 21.01 -10.09 -5.80
CA SER A 218 22.36 -10.31 -5.27
C SER A 218 22.37 -10.59 -3.77
N ASN A 219 21.40 -10.03 -3.03
CA ASN A 219 21.23 -10.24 -1.59
C ASN A 219 20.49 -11.53 -1.23
N GLY A 220 20.08 -12.35 -2.22
CA GLY A 220 19.49 -13.65 -1.98
C GLY A 220 17.95 -13.71 -2.06
N LEU A 221 17.31 -12.85 -2.85
CA LEU A 221 15.85 -12.90 -3.06
C LEU A 221 15.37 -14.30 -3.49
N VAL A 222 16.16 -14.99 -4.35
CA VAL A 222 15.81 -16.34 -4.80
C VAL A 222 15.80 -17.32 -3.62
N ASP A 223 16.77 -17.21 -2.72
CA ASP A 223 16.85 -18.10 -1.56
C ASP A 223 15.78 -17.79 -0.51
N GLU A 224 15.39 -16.51 -0.38
CA GLU A 224 14.25 -16.12 0.45
C GLU A 224 12.96 -16.77 -0.06
N VAL A 225 12.70 -16.72 -1.37
CA VAL A 225 11.48 -17.34 -1.95
C VAL A 225 11.54 -18.87 -1.88
N LYS A 226 12.73 -19.49 -2.03
CA LYS A 226 12.90 -20.94 -1.80
C LYS A 226 12.53 -21.35 -0.37
N LYS A 227 12.95 -20.55 0.61
CA LYS A 227 12.61 -20.80 2.03
C LYS A 227 11.10 -20.70 2.26
N LEU A 228 10.46 -19.65 1.75
CA LEU A 228 9.01 -19.48 1.84
C LEU A 228 8.26 -20.66 1.19
N LYS A 229 8.70 -21.09 0.00
CA LYS A 229 8.15 -22.27 -0.67
C LYS A 229 8.32 -23.55 0.17
N ALA A 230 9.47 -23.74 0.79
CA ALA A 230 9.73 -24.88 1.69
C ALA A 230 8.88 -24.81 2.98
N MET A 231 8.48 -23.63 3.42
CA MET A 231 7.53 -23.41 4.52
C MET A 231 6.07 -23.69 4.13
N GLY A 232 5.81 -24.04 2.86
CA GLY A 232 4.47 -24.32 2.36
C GLY A 232 3.74 -23.08 1.77
N CYS A 233 4.45 -21.98 1.54
CA CYS A 233 3.83 -20.81 0.89
C CYS A 233 3.55 -21.07 -0.58
N THR A 234 2.31 -20.84 -1.01
CA THR A 234 1.81 -21.08 -2.37
C THR A 234 1.40 -19.78 -3.07
N SER A 235 1.27 -19.82 -4.39
CA SER A 235 0.88 -18.68 -5.22
C SER A 235 -0.49 -18.09 -4.89
N ASP A 236 -1.36 -18.85 -4.22
CA ASP A 236 -2.70 -18.36 -3.84
C ASP A 236 -2.64 -17.43 -2.62
N MET A 237 -1.64 -17.55 -1.77
CA MET A 237 -1.48 -16.72 -0.57
C MET A 237 -1.30 -15.25 -0.93
N VAL A 238 -1.90 -14.34 -0.16
CA VAL A 238 -1.83 -12.89 -0.39
C VAL A 238 -0.39 -12.40 -0.36
N SER A 239 0.42 -12.88 0.56
CA SER A 239 1.83 -12.58 0.71
C SER A 239 2.63 -12.89 -0.57
N MET A 240 2.40 -14.06 -1.17
CA MET A 240 3.12 -14.53 -2.35
C MET A 240 2.70 -13.83 -3.66
N LYS A 241 1.65 -12.99 -3.64
CA LYS A 241 1.25 -12.13 -4.77
C LYS A 241 2.07 -10.84 -4.87
N GLY A 242 2.95 -10.58 -3.91
CA GLY A 242 3.87 -9.45 -3.94
C GLY A 242 4.81 -9.49 -5.16
N ILE A 243 5.18 -8.30 -5.67
CA ILE A 243 6.16 -8.18 -6.75
C ILE A 243 7.51 -8.67 -6.24
N GLY A 244 8.18 -9.48 -7.04
CA GLY A 244 9.40 -10.18 -6.65
C GLY A 244 9.10 -11.61 -6.21
N TYR A 245 8.12 -11.82 -5.34
CA TYR A 245 7.76 -13.15 -4.82
C TYR A 245 7.07 -14.01 -5.86
N LYS A 246 6.03 -13.50 -6.50
CA LYS A 246 5.28 -14.27 -7.52
C LYS A 246 6.14 -14.62 -8.74
N GLU A 247 7.02 -13.70 -9.17
CA GLU A 247 7.88 -13.92 -10.34
C GLU A 247 8.98 -14.94 -10.02
N ILE A 248 9.61 -14.84 -8.85
CA ILE A 248 10.63 -15.81 -8.45
C ILE A 248 10.02 -17.18 -8.14
N LEU A 249 8.79 -17.22 -7.57
CA LEU A 249 8.09 -18.50 -7.36
C LEU A 249 7.82 -19.21 -8.69
N ALA A 250 7.33 -18.50 -9.70
CA ALA A 250 7.08 -19.04 -11.03
C ALA A 250 8.39 -19.52 -11.72
N TYR A 251 9.51 -18.82 -11.53
CA TYR A 251 10.84 -19.33 -11.92
C TYR A 251 11.17 -20.65 -11.22
N LEU A 252 10.94 -20.77 -9.91
CA LEU A 252 11.18 -21.97 -9.13
C LEU A 252 10.23 -23.13 -9.52
N ASP A 253 9.10 -22.82 -10.12
CA ASP A 253 8.14 -23.78 -10.68
C ASP A 253 8.49 -24.18 -12.12
N GLY A 254 9.53 -23.56 -12.72
CA GLY A 254 10.04 -23.91 -14.05
C GLY A 254 9.29 -23.24 -15.20
N GLU A 255 8.50 -22.19 -14.95
CA GLU A 255 7.74 -21.49 -15.99
C GLU A 255 8.64 -20.69 -16.94
N TYR A 256 9.77 -20.16 -16.45
CA TYR A 256 10.73 -19.37 -17.21
C TYR A 256 12.11 -19.31 -16.52
N SER A 257 13.10 -18.71 -17.17
CA SER A 257 14.47 -18.56 -16.63
C SER A 257 14.54 -17.50 -15.52
N LEU A 258 15.63 -17.51 -14.74
CA LEU A 258 15.88 -16.48 -13.72
C LEU A 258 15.99 -15.09 -14.32
N ASP A 259 16.68 -14.95 -15.46
CA ASP A 259 16.83 -13.66 -16.12
C ASP A 259 15.48 -13.09 -16.54
N GLU A 260 14.58 -13.92 -17.09
CA GLU A 260 13.21 -13.53 -17.42
C GLU A 260 12.41 -13.15 -16.17
N ALA A 261 12.61 -13.86 -15.04
CA ALA A 261 11.97 -13.51 -13.78
C ALA A 261 12.42 -12.12 -13.31
N VAL A 262 13.72 -11.85 -13.31
CA VAL A 262 14.30 -10.56 -12.91
C VAL A 262 13.77 -9.42 -13.78
N ASP A 263 13.73 -9.61 -15.09
CA ASP A 263 13.19 -8.61 -16.02
C ASP A 263 11.69 -8.34 -15.76
N LYS A 264 10.92 -9.38 -15.45
CA LYS A 264 9.51 -9.22 -15.04
C LYS A 264 9.38 -8.45 -13.74
N VAL A 265 10.21 -8.72 -12.73
CA VAL A 265 10.20 -7.97 -11.45
C VAL A 265 10.51 -6.50 -11.70
N LYS A 266 11.51 -6.16 -12.52
CA LYS A 266 11.84 -4.77 -12.90
C LYS A 266 10.64 -4.10 -13.58
N LEU A 267 10.06 -4.77 -14.58
CA LEU A 267 8.91 -4.25 -15.33
C LEU A 267 7.70 -3.99 -14.43
N GLU A 268 7.34 -4.97 -13.60
CA GLU A 268 6.18 -4.83 -12.69
C GLU A 268 6.42 -3.80 -11.60
N SER A 269 7.65 -3.65 -11.11
CA SER A 269 8.03 -2.61 -10.15
C SER A 269 7.88 -1.19 -10.75
N ARG A 270 8.30 -0.98 -12.02
CA ARG A 270 8.08 0.29 -12.73
C ARG A 270 6.59 0.56 -12.97
N ARG A 271 5.83 -0.47 -13.34
CA ARG A 271 4.36 -0.37 -13.48
C ARG A 271 3.69 -0.04 -12.15
N PHE A 272 4.16 -0.64 -11.07
CA PHE A 272 3.66 -0.36 -9.72
C PHE A 272 3.93 1.09 -9.31
N ALA A 273 5.15 1.59 -9.50
CA ALA A 273 5.48 3.00 -9.26
C ALA A 273 4.56 3.95 -10.05
N LYS A 274 4.28 3.65 -11.32
CA LYS A 274 3.32 4.43 -12.13
C LYS A 274 1.91 4.40 -11.54
N ARG A 275 1.43 3.23 -11.08
CA ARG A 275 0.12 3.11 -10.43
C ARG A 275 0.05 3.91 -9.13
N GLN A 276 1.12 3.88 -8.32
CA GLN A 276 1.23 4.67 -7.08
C GLN A 276 1.11 6.17 -7.36
N LEU A 277 1.89 6.71 -8.31
CA LEU A 277 1.81 8.13 -8.69
C LEU A 277 0.43 8.50 -9.23
N THR A 278 -0.19 7.62 -10.04
CA THR A 278 -1.56 7.85 -10.54
C THR A 278 -2.56 7.90 -9.38
N TRP A 279 -2.38 7.09 -8.35
CA TRP A 279 -3.20 7.12 -7.14
C TRP A 279 -3.02 8.45 -6.40
N PHE A 280 -1.79 8.82 -6.06
CA PHE A 280 -1.51 10.01 -5.26
C PHE A 280 -1.93 11.31 -5.94
N ARG A 281 -1.95 11.38 -7.28
CA ARG A 281 -2.48 12.53 -8.03
C ARG A 281 -3.99 12.73 -7.90
N ARG A 282 -4.72 11.73 -7.43
CA ARG A 282 -6.17 11.81 -7.17
C ARG A 282 -6.50 12.19 -5.73
N GLU A 283 -5.51 12.03 -4.83
CA GLU A 283 -5.69 12.34 -3.43
C GLU A 283 -5.77 13.85 -3.22
N LYS A 284 -6.65 14.26 -2.29
CA LYS A 284 -6.81 15.65 -1.90
C LYS A 284 -5.76 16.02 -0.86
N ASP A 285 -5.47 17.30 -0.73
CA ASP A 285 -4.61 17.88 0.31
C ASP A 285 -3.18 17.31 0.32
N THR A 286 -2.70 16.77 -0.81
CA THR A 286 -1.33 16.29 -0.97
C THR A 286 -0.35 17.43 -1.22
N ILE A 287 0.81 17.34 -0.59
CA ILE A 287 1.93 18.27 -0.72
C ILE A 287 3.04 17.51 -1.43
N TRP A 288 3.29 17.87 -2.68
CA TRP A 288 4.31 17.22 -3.50
C TRP A 288 5.68 17.77 -3.19
N ILE A 289 6.66 16.87 -3.04
CA ILE A 289 8.06 17.18 -2.81
C ILE A 289 8.86 16.57 -3.97
N GLU A 290 9.14 17.39 -4.96
CA GLU A 290 9.97 17.02 -6.11
C GLU A 290 11.44 17.05 -5.70
N LYS A 291 12.07 15.89 -5.55
CA LYS A 291 13.43 15.76 -4.98
C LYS A 291 14.50 16.52 -5.77
N ASN A 292 14.35 16.64 -7.10
CA ASN A 292 15.25 17.39 -7.95
C ASN A 292 15.27 18.90 -7.63
N GLU A 293 14.17 19.48 -7.18
CA GLU A 293 14.09 20.90 -6.79
C GLU A 293 14.96 21.21 -5.56
N TYR A 294 15.21 20.19 -4.75
CA TYR A 294 16.08 20.28 -3.56
C TYR A 294 17.50 19.75 -3.85
N SER A 295 17.87 19.56 -5.11
CA SER A 295 19.17 18.98 -5.50
C SER A 295 19.46 17.63 -4.82
N TYR A 296 18.41 16.86 -4.51
CA TYR A 296 18.47 15.57 -3.80
C TYR A 296 19.04 15.64 -2.37
N ASP A 297 19.13 16.83 -1.79
CA ASP A 297 19.58 17.06 -0.41
C ASP A 297 18.46 16.77 0.58
N ASN A 298 18.58 15.66 1.30
CA ASN A 298 17.59 15.26 2.30
C ASN A 298 17.43 16.30 3.41
N ASN A 299 18.48 17.05 3.81
CA ASN A 299 18.37 18.07 4.84
C ASN A 299 17.49 19.24 4.38
N LYS A 300 17.62 19.66 3.12
CA LYS A 300 16.74 20.71 2.55
C LYS A 300 15.29 20.25 2.49
N ILE A 301 15.06 19.00 2.11
CA ILE A 301 13.72 18.40 2.10
C ILE A 301 13.13 18.34 3.50
N LEU A 302 13.91 17.88 4.50
CA LEU A 302 13.48 17.80 5.89
C LEU A 302 13.14 19.18 6.47
N ASN A 303 13.96 20.20 6.19
CA ASN A 303 13.69 21.55 6.62
C ASN A 303 12.37 22.07 6.04
N LYS A 304 12.13 21.82 4.73
CA LYS A 304 10.87 22.19 4.09
C LYS A 304 9.67 21.48 4.71
N ILE A 305 9.80 20.18 4.99
CA ILE A 305 8.75 19.41 5.67
C ILE A 305 8.46 20.00 7.06
N GLN A 306 9.50 20.34 7.85
CA GLN A 306 9.33 20.90 9.18
C GLN A 306 8.66 22.30 9.16
N GLU A 307 9.02 23.16 8.21
CA GLU A 307 8.33 24.44 8.00
C GLU A 307 6.82 24.24 7.81
N ILE A 308 6.44 23.35 6.90
CA ILE A 308 5.02 23.05 6.61
C ILE A 308 4.32 22.44 7.83
N LEU A 309 4.99 21.55 8.57
CA LEU A 309 4.43 20.96 9.79
C LEU A 309 4.17 22.01 10.88
N ALA A 310 5.06 22.99 11.02
CA ALA A 310 4.89 24.12 11.94
C ALA A 310 3.72 25.03 11.51
N GLU A 311 3.64 25.39 10.23
CA GLU A 311 2.53 26.17 9.67
C GLU A 311 1.17 25.50 9.91
N LYS A 312 1.11 24.16 9.76
CA LYS A 312 -0.08 23.35 10.03
C LYS A 312 -0.31 23.09 11.54
N ARG A 313 0.56 23.56 12.42
CA ARG A 313 0.52 23.31 13.87
C ARG A 313 0.48 21.82 14.24
N ILE A 314 1.17 21.01 13.47
CA ILE A 314 1.37 19.57 13.73
C ILE A 314 2.55 19.38 14.70
N ILE A 315 3.56 20.22 14.58
CA ILE A 315 4.67 20.33 15.53
C ILE A 315 4.71 21.73 16.14
N ILE A 316 5.28 21.83 17.33
CA ILE A 316 5.61 23.11 17.98
C ILE A 316 7.10 23.34 17.73
N CYS A 317 7.44 24.46 17.11
CA CYS A 317 8.83 24.87 16.92
C CYS A 317 9.42 25.41 18.22
#